data_bace07de88c87f8cee695482b9feaf6b
#
_entry.id   bace07de88c87f8cee695482b9feaf6b
#
_cell.length_a   1.000
_cell.length_b   1.000
_cell.length_c   1.000
_cell.angle_alpha   90.00
_cell.angle_beta   90.00
_cell.angle_gamma   90.00
#
_symmetry.space_group_name_H-M   'P 1'
#
loop_
_entity.id
_entity.type
_entity.pdbx_description
1 polymer ?
#
loop_
_entity_poly.entity_id
_entity_poly.type
_entity_poly.pdbx_seq_one_letter_code
_entity_poly.pdbx_strand_id
1 'polypeptide(L)'
;MGRNGVPRARASGPEVRTATRGGAPGCARPPAVSTPGAGGWVESYLRLVDPVVRGPAVVVVTIAVFAAAGALGGRGGVAMASAYVLFLGTYCLLNFWHCRETHCVVTGVGWTPLALLGFAVALAPGASMSWFRVNVESAAFLVILGAGYALEWAVAARTGRRALR
;
A
#
# COMPACT_ATOMS: atom_id res chain seq x y z
N MET A 1 22.12 18.48 -70.74
CA MET A 1 21.24 17.42 -70.14
C MET A 1 21.69 17.21 -68.70
N GLY A 2 21.07 17.93 -67.76
CA GLY A 2 21.37 17.87 -66.34
C GLY A 2 20.35 16.95 -65.62
N ARG A 3 20.85 15.92 -64.93
CA ARG A 3 20.01 15.07 -64.08
C ARG A 3 20.03 15.63 -62.66
N ASN A 4 18.91 16.21 -62.26
CA ASN A 4 18.68 16.65 -60.88
C ASN A 4 18.42 15.43 -59.98
N GLY A 5 19.40 15.09 -59.15
CA GLY A 5 19.27 14.08 -58.10
C GLY A 5 18.46 14.62 -56.95
N VAL A 6 17.26 14.09 -56.75
CA VAL A 6 16.41 14.36 -55.58
C VAL A 6 16.95 13.57 -54.36
N PRO A 7 17.29 14.21 -53.25
CA PRO A 7 17.71 13.48 -52.06
C PRO A 7 16.53 12.74 -51.44
N ARG A 8 16.63 11.41 -51.35
CA ARG A 8 15.68 10.57 -50.62
C ARG A 8 15.76 10.87 -49.12
N ALA A 9 14.69 11.45 -48.58
CA ALA A 9 14.50 11.54 -47.17
C ALA A 9 14.46 10.13 -46.56
N ARG A 10 15.41 9.82 -45.67
CA ARG A 10 15.38 8.64 -44.83
C ARG A 10 14.17 8.75 -43.87
N ALA A 11 13.16 7.92 -44.11
CA ALA A 11 12.11 7.70 -43.15
C ALA A 11 12.75 7.07 -41.89
N SER A 12 12.86 7.87 -40.84
CA SER A 12 13.15 7.37 -39.48
C SER A 12 11.95 6.54 -39.03
N GLY A 13 12.09 5.20 -39.10
CA GLY A 13 11.11 4.28 -38.57
C GLY A 13 10.90 4.53 -37.05
N PRO A 14 9.72 4.20 -36.51
CA PRO A 14 9.47 4.33 -35.09
C PRO A 14 10.45 3.44 -34.31
N GLU A 15 11.31 4.09 -33.54
CA GLU A 15 12.23 3.42 -32.62
C GLU A 15 11.40 2.66 -31.58
N VAL A 16 11.25 1.36 -31.78
CA VAL A 16 10.64 0.46 -30.81
C VAL A 16 11.56 0.45 -29.58
N ARG A 17 11.27 1.35 -28.64
CA ARG A 17 11.88 1.30 -27.31
C ARG A 17 11.53 -0.04 -26.68
N THR A 18 12.44 -0.98 -26.77
CA THR A 18 12.43 -2.20 -25.98
C THR A 18 12.40 -1.81 -24.51
N ALA A 19 11.21 -1.89 -23.92
CA ALA A 19 11.04 -1.72 -22.48
C ALA A 19 11.90 -2.77 -21.79
N THR A 20 12.96 -2.33 -21.14
CA THR A 20 13.84 -3.15 -20.32
C THR A 20 12.99 -3.86 -19.26
N ARG A 21 12.81 -5.14 -19.48
CA ARG A 21 12.15 -6.12 -18.61
C ARG A 21 13.03 -6.30 -17.38
N GLY A 22 12.73 -5.66 -16.25
CA GLY A 22 13.54 -5.89 -15.05
C GLY A 22 13.20 -5.06 -13.80
N GLY A 23 12.33 -4.06 -13.87
CA GLY A 23 11.85 -3.38 -12.67
C GLY A 23 10.50 -3.96 -12.25
N ALA A 24 10.34 -4.39 -10.99
CA ALA A 24 9.01 -4.56 -10.43
C ALA A 24 8.20 -3.30 -10.80
N PRO A 25 6.95 -3.44 -11.28
CA PRO A 25 6.11 -2.30 -11.57
C PRO A 25 5.71 -1.63 -10.25
N GLY A 26 6.68 -1.01 -9.59
CA GLY A 26 6.41 -0.02 -8.57
C GLY A 26 5.58 1.07 -9.24
N CYS A 27 4.69 1.73 -8.54
CA CYS A 27 3.97 2.88 -9.05
C CYS A 27 4.94 3.71 -9.88
N ALA A 28 4.81 3.66 -11.20
CA ALA A 28 5.55 4.58 -12.05
C ALA A 28 5.05 5.97 -11.64
N ARG A 29 5.73 6.53 -10.64
CA ARG A 29 5.44 7.86 -10.11
C ARG A 29 5.46 8.76 -11.34
N PRO A 30 4.34 9.38 -11.72
CA PRO A 30 4.42 10.41 -12.75
C PRO A 30 5.54 11.35 -12.33
N PRO A 31 6.43 11.78 -13.26
CA PRO A 31 7.47 12.73 -12.93
C PRO A 31 6.78 13.85 -12.16
N ALA A 32 7.28 14.13 -10.97
CA ALA A 32 6.68 15.09 -10.07
C ALA A 32 6.51 16.39 -10.85
N VAL A 33 5.28 16.67 -11.28
CA VAL A 33 4.90 18.03 -11.61
C VAL A 33 4.97 18.72 -10.26
N SER A 34 6.12 19.28 -10.00
CA SER A 34 6.44 20.04 -8.81
C SER A 34 5.58 21.30 -8.84
N THR A 35 4.35 21.19 -8.38
CA THR A 35 3.59 22.35 -7.94
C THR A 35 4.18 22.67 -6.56
N PRO A 36 4.98 23.75 -6.44
CA PRO A 36 5.53 24.12 -5.13
C PRO A 36 4.36 24.55 -4.25
N GLY A 37 4.03 23.76 -3.24
CA GLY A 37 3.18 24.21 -2.16
C GLY A 37 2.11 23.28 -1.60
N ALA A 38 1.59 22.29 -2.32
CA ALA A 38 0.40 21.57 -1.86
C ALA A 38 0.63 20.09 -1.44
N GLY A 39 1.83 19.55 -1.62
CA GLY A 39 2.11 18.13 -1.39
C GLY A 39 3.03 17.81 -0.21
N GLY A 40 3.48 18.80 0.53
CA GLY A 40 4.69 18.68 1.36
C GLY A 40 4.72 17.53 2.38
N TRP A 41 3.74 17.42 3.27
CA TRP A 41 3.82 16.48 4.38
C TRP A 41 3.42 15.04 4.01
N VAL A 42 2.37 14.87 3.19
CA VAL A 42 1.91 13.53 2.75
C VAL A 42 2.98 12.87 1.88
N GLU A 43 3.56 13.62 0.95
CA GLU A 43 4.62 13.11 0.10
C GLU A 43 5.89 12.78 0.89
N SER A 44 6.25 13.63 1.85
CA SER A 44 7.37 13.36 2.75
C SER A 44 7.13 12.12 3.61
N TYR A 45 5.91 11.97 4.16
CA TYR A 45 5.50 10.80 4.92
C TYR A 45 5.58 9.53 4.07
N LEU A 46 5.00 9.52 2.87
CA LEU A 46 5.03 8.36 1.98
C LEU A 46 6.46 8.01 1.56
N ARG A 47 7.33 8.99 1.27
CA ARG A 47 8.74 8.73 0.94
C ARG A 47 9.50 8.09 2.08
N LEU A 48 9.23 8.51 3.32
CA LEU A 48 9.89 7.98 4.50
C LEU A 48 9.45 6.55 4.83
N VAL A 49 8.15 6.30 4.72
CA VAL A 49 7.52 5.05 5.16
C VAL A 49 7.53 3.97 4.07
N ASP A 50 7.46 4.36 2.80
CA ASP A 50 7.38 3.45 1.64
C ASP A 50 8.48 2.37 1.61
N PRO A 51 9.76 2.66 1.84
CA PRO A 51 10.81 1.63 1.83
C PRO A 51 10.63 0.58 2.92
N VAL A 52 10.06 0.97 4.06
CA VAL A 52 9.82 0.06 5.19
C VAL A 52 8.59 -0.80 4.93
N VAL A 53 7.51 -0.20 4.46
CA VAL A 53 6.23 -0.91 4.25
C VAL A 53 6.25 -1.80 3.01
N ARG A 54 6.98 -1.44 1.97
CA ARG A 54 7.12 -2.27 0.76
C ARG A 54 8.28 -3.26 0.84
N GLY A 55 9.18 -3.09 1.78
CA GLY A 55 10.33 -3.96 1.97
C GLY A 55 10.00 -5.20 2.81
N PRO A 56 10.90 -6.20 2.86
CA PRO A 56 10.75 -7.36 3.73
C PRO A 56 10.73 -6.98 5.22
N ALA A 57 11.22 -5.79 5.56
CA ALA A 57 11.23 -5.27 6.92
C ALA A 57 9.82 -5.17 7.52
N VAL A 58 8.79 -4.89 6.72
CA VAL A 58 7.41 -4.82 7.22
C VAL A 58 6.96 -6.15 7.82
N VAL A 59 7.35 -7.27 7.25
CA VAL A 59 6.99 -8.60 7.77
C VAL A 59 7.60 -8.81 9.14
N VAL A 60 8.89 -8.49 9.30
CA VAL A 60 9.61 -8.60 10.57
C VAL A 60 9.00 -7.69 11.62
N VAL A 61 8.75 -6.43 11.27
CA VAL A 61 8.12 -5.44 12.17
C VAL A 61 6.71 -5.89 12.56
N THR A 62 5.90 -6.40 11.61
CA THR A 62 4.56 -6.90 11.90
C THR A 62 4.59 -8.03 12.91
N ILE A 63 5.45 -9.04 12.69
CA ILE A 63 5.60 -10.17 13.61
C ILE A 63 6.05 -9.67 14.99
N ALA A 64 7.05 -8.80 15.03
CA ALA A 64 7.57 -8.26 16.29
C ALA A 64 6.52 -7.47 17.07
N VAL A 65 5.73 -6.62 16.40
CA VAL A 65 4.68 -5.83 17.05
C VAL A 65 3.57 -6.74 17.60
N PHE A 66 3.07 -7.69 16.82
CA PHE A 66 2.02 -8.59 17.32
C PHE A 66 2.53 -9.54 18.41
N ALA A 67 3.77 -9.99 18.35
CA ALA A 67 4.40 -10.76 19.41
C ALA A 67 4.53 -9.96 20.71
N ALA A 68 5.01 -8.71 20.62
CA ALA A 68 5.12 -7.81 21.75
C ALA A 68 3.74 -7.43 22.33
N ALA A 69 2.75 -7.19 21.47
CA ALA A 69 1.36 -6.95 21.89
C ALA A 69 0.78 -8.17 22.62
N GLY A 70 1.03 -9.36 22.11
CA GLY A 70 0.65 -10.62 22.77
C GLY A 70 1.31 -10.80 24.13
N ALA A 71 2.61 -10.48 24.24
CA ALA A 71 3.36 -10.55 25.48
C ALA A 71 2.88 -9.52 26.55
N LEU A 72 2.57 -8.29 26.09
CA LEU A 72 1.96 -7.27 26.95
C LEU A 72 0.57 -7.72 27.46
N GLY A 73 -0.19 -8.39 26.60
CA GLY A 73 -1.53 -8.86 26.93
C GLY A 73 -2.54 -7.78 27.27
N GLY A 74 -3.76 -8.20 27.61
CA GLY A 74 -4.80 -7.30 28.08
C GLY A 74 -5.05 -6.09 27.17
N ARG A 75 -5.46 -4.98 27.76
CA ARG A 75 -5.80 -3.74 27.05
C ARG A 75 -4.60 -3.07 26.40
N GLY A 76 -3.44 -3.14 27.06
CA GLY A 76 -2.19 -2.56 26.54
C GLY A 76 -1.75 -3.22 25.24
N GLY A 77 -1.83 -4.55 25.19
CA GLY A 77 -1.52 -5.31 23.99
C GLY A 77 -2.46 -4.97 22.82
N VAL A 78 -3.78 -4.91 23.09
CA VAL A 78 -4.76 -4.54 22.07
C VAL A 78 -4.52 -3.11 21.58
N ALA A 79 -4.29 -2.15 22.48
CA ALA A 79 -4.02 -0.76 22.09
C ALA A 79 -2.77 -0.65 21.21
N MET A 80 -1.70 -1.39 21.54
CA MET A 80 -0.46 -1.40 20.75
C MET A 80 -0.68 -2.00 19.36
N ALA A 81 -1.36 -3.14 19.27
CA ALA A 81 -1.70 -3.76 18.00
C ALA A 81 -2.56 -2.83 17.14
N SER A 82 -3.60 -2.22 17.74
CA SER A 82 -4.48 -1.27 17.06
C SER A 82 -3.75 -0.02 16.56
N ALA A 83 -2.78 0.51 17.31
CA ALA A 83 -1.96 1.62 16.88
C ALA A 83 -1.15 1.27 15.61
N TYR A 84 -0.59 0.06 15.59
CA TYR A 84 0.14 -0.42 14.42
C TYR A 84 -0.77 -0.65 13.21
N VAL A 85 -1.93 -1.29 13.42
CA VAL A 85 -2.92 -1.53 12.35
C VAL A 85 -3.45 -0.20 11.80
N LEU A 86 -3.69 0.79 12.66
CA LEU A 86 -4.09 2.14 12.24
C LEU A 86 -3.01 2.82 11.40
N PHE A 87 -1.75 2.70 11.81
CA PHE A 87 -0.62 3.24 11.06
C PHE A 87 -0.55 2.67 9.64
N LEU A 88 -0.65 1.34 9.50
CA LEU A 88 -0.65 0.67 8.20
C LEU A 88 -1.91 0.99 7.39
N GLY A 89 -3.09 1.03 8.02
CA GLY A 89 -4.35 1.41 7.38
C GLY A 89 -4.29 2.83 6.79
N THR A 90 -3.78 3.77 7.57
CA THR A 90 -3.58 5.16 7.12
C THR A 90 -2.58 5.24 5.96
N TYR A 91 -1.47 4.51 6.06
CA TYR A 91 -0.52 4.43 4.95
C TYR A 91 -1.19 3.91 3.67
N CYS A 92 -1.95 2.81 3.76
CA CYS A 92 -2.65 2.25 2.60
C CYS A 92 -3.67 3.22 2.00
N LEU A 93 -4.44 3.94 2.82
CA LEU A 93 -5.38 4.95 2.33
C LEU A 93 -4.67 6.10 1.61
N LEU A 94 -3.60 6.63 2.18
CA LEU A 94 -2.81 7.69 1.55
C LEU A 94 -2.11 7.21 0.28
N ASN A 95 -1.57 5.99 0.30
CA ASN A 95 -0.96 5.38 -0.88
C ASN A 95 -1.99 5.12 -1.99
N PHE A 96 -3.21 4.66 -1.63
CA PHE A 96 -4.29 4.50 -2.61
C PHE A 96 -4.64 5.83 -3.29
N TRP A 97 -4.69 6.91 -2.53
CA TRP A 97 -4.96 8.25 -3.11
C TRP A 97 -3.93 8.65 -4.17
N HIS A 98 -2.67 8.19 -4.00
CA HIS A 98 -1.57 8.49 -4.93
C HIS A 98 -1.41 7.47 -6.06
N CYS A 99 -1.47 6.17 -5.74
CA CYS A 99 -1.10 5.09 -6.65
C CYS A 99 -2.29 4.28 -7.16
N ARG A 100 -3.46 4.37 -6.52
CA ARG A 100 -4.70 3.64 -6.84
C ARG A 100 -4.52 2.13 -6.92
N GLU A 101 -3.60 1.57 -6.15
CA GLU A 101 -3.41 0.12 -6.06
C GLU A 101 -4.62 -0.55 -5.42
N THR A 102 -5.13 -1.61 -6.04
CA THR A 102 -6.39 -2.26 -5.64
C THR A 102 -6.34 -2.81 -4.21
N HIS A 103 -5.21 -3.44 -3.80
CA HIS A 103 -5.08 -3.97 -2.45
C HIS A 103 -5.12 -2.88 -1.38
N CYS A 104 -4.61 -1.67 -1.67
CA CYS A 104 -4.62 -0.56 -0.72
C CYS A 104 -6.02 -0.09 -0.34
N VAL A 105 -7.02 -0.22 -1.23
CA VAL A 105 -8.42 0.08 -0.88
C VAL A 105 -8.91 -0.88 0.18
N VAL A 106 -8.75 -2.19 -0.08
CA VAL A 106 -9.27 -3.23 0.82
C VAL A 106 -8.56 -3.17 2.17
N THR A 107 -7.22 -3.09 2.15
CA THR A 107 -6.43 -3.03 3.39
C THR A 107 -6.67 -1.74 4.16
N GLY A 108 -6.68 -0.58 3.49
CA GLY A 108 -6.92 0.70 4.15
C GLY A 108 -8.31 0.81 4.77
N VAL A 109 -9.35 0.43 4.00
CA VAL A 109 -10.75 0.46 4.48
C VAL A 109 -11.01 -0.63 5.52
N GLY A 110 -10.35 -1.79 5.45
CA GLY A 110 -10.51 -2.87 6.42
C GLY A 110 -9.75 -2.63 7.73
N TRP A 111 -8.49 -2.20 7.64
CA TRP A 111 -7.64 -2.03 8.83
C TRP A 111 -8.01 -0.80 9.66
N THR A 112 -8.46 0.27 9.05
CA THR A 112 -8.85 1.48 9.81
C THR A 112 -9.99 1.21 10.79
N PRO A 113 -11.16 0.64 10.39
CA PRO A 113 -12.21 0.33 11.36
C PRO A 113 -11.82 -0.79 12.33
N LEU A 114 -11.00 -1.76 11.91
CA LEU A 114 -10.46 -2.79 12.82
C LEU A 114 -9.66 -2.14 13.96
N ALA A 115 -8.76 -1.22 13.63
CA ALA A 115 -7.97 -0.49 14.61
C ALA A 115 -8.84 0.38 15.54
N LEU A 116 -9.84 1.09 14.97
CA LEU A 116 -10.77 1.89 15.77
C LEU A 116 -11.59 1.02 16.75
N LEU A 117 -12.02 -0.16 16.30
CA LEU A 117 -12.68 -1.13 17.16
C LEU A 117 -11.75 -1.59 18.30
N GLY A 118 -10.50 -1.91 17.99
CA GLY A 118 -9.51 -2.31 18.97
C GLY A 118 -9.25 -1.22 20.01
N PHE A 119 -9.11 0.04 19.59
CA PHE A 119 -9.03 1.16 20.53
C PHE A 119 -10.30 1.33 21.38
N ALA A 120 -11.48 1.18 20.80
CA ALA A 120 -12.72 1.24 21.55
C ALA A 120 -12.74 0.16 22.64
N VAL A 121 -12.30 -1.06 22.33
CA VAL A 121 -12.19 -2.16 23.32
C VAL A 121 -11.12 -1.87 24.38
N ALA A 122 -9.96 -1.35 23.97
CA ALA A 122 -8.85 -1.06 24.87
C ALA A 122 -9.18 0.07 25.86
N LEU A 123 -9.93 1.08 25.42
CA LEU A 123 -10.20 2.30 26.19
C LEU A 123 -11.52 2.26 26.97
N ALA A 124 -12.51 1.44 26.56
CA ALA A 124 -13.79 1.40 27.24
C ALA A 124 -13.71 0.70 28.62
N PRO A 125 -13.99 1.40 29.72
CA PRO A 125 -14.05 0.77 31.04
C PRO A 125 -15.25 -0.18 31.09
N GLY A 126 -15.00 -1.45 31.44
CA GLY A 126 -16.07 -2.45 31.60
C GLY A 126 -16.58 -3.11 30.31
N ALA A 127 -16.02 -2.81 29.14
CA ALA A 127 -16.37 -3.52 27.93
C ALA A 127 -16.01 -5.01 28.07
N SER A 128 -17.02 -5.86 28.20
CA SER A 128 -16.90 -7.32 28.31
C SER A 128 -16.64 -7.99 26.93
N MET A 129 -15.99 -7.28 26.01
CA MET A 129 -15.55 -7.87 24.74
C MET A 129 -14.37 -8.81 24.98
N SER A 130 -14.54 -9.79 25.85
CA SER A 130 -13.52 -10.79 26.18
C SER A 130 -13.03 -11.60 24.98
N TRP A 131 -13.82 -11.63 23.92
CA TRP A 131 -13.50 -12.30 22.67
C TRP A 131 -12.52 -11.49 21.78
N PHE A 132 -12.47 -10.15 21.91
CA PHE A 132 -11.57 -9.31 21.15
C PHE A 132 -10.20 -9.25 21.86
N ARG A 133 -9.27 -10.00 21.34
CA ARG A 133 -7.90 -10.10 21.84
C ARG A 133 -6.92 -9.88 20.69
N VAL A 134 -5.64 -9.69 21.02
CA VAL A 134 -4.57 -9.55 20.03
C VAL A 134 -4.62 -10.63 18.95
N ASN A 135 -4.93 -11.88 19.32
CA ASN A 135 -5.03 -12.98 18.35
C ASN A 135 -6.18 -12.81 17.36
N VAL A 136 -7.32 -12.25 17.78
CA VAL A 136 -8.46 -11.96 16.90
C VAL A 136 -8.11 -10.80 15.97
N GLU A 137 -7.47 -9.77 16.51
CA GLU A 137 -7.02 -8.62 15.72
C GLU A 137 -5.96 -9.03 14.69
N SER A 138 -4.98 -9.85 15.08
CA SER A 138 -3.96 -10.36 14.14
C SER A 138 -4.56 -11.27 13.06
N ALA A 139 -5.52 -12.13 13.42
CA ALA A 139 -6.22 -12.96 12.44
C ALA A 139 -7.03 -12.10 11.46
N ALA A 140 -7.80 -11.13 11.95
CA ALA A 140 -8.55 -10.20 11.10
C ALA A 140 -7.62 -9.38 10.20
N PHE A 141 -6.48 -8.91 10.72
CA PHE A 141 -5.46 -8.22 9.95
C PHE A 141 -4.96 -9.07 8.76
N LEU A 142 -4.64 -10.36 9.00
CA LEU A 142 -4.18 -11.27 7.96
C LEU A 142 -5.27 -11.61 6.94
N VAL A 143 -6.53 -11.78 7.37
CA VAL A 143 -7.67 -12.01 6.48
C VAL A 143 -7.88 -10.83 5.55
N ILE A 144 -7.85 -9.61 6.09
CA ILE A 144 -8.00 -8.38 5.29
C ILE A 144 -6.84 -8.24 4.30
N LEU A 145 -5.61 -8.53 4.74
CA LEU A 145 -4.43 -8.52 3.88
C LEU A 145 -4.59 -9.52 2.73
N GLY A 146 -4.93 -10.76 3.05
CA GLY A 146 -5.14 -11.82 2.07
C GLY A 146 -6.26 -11.48 1.07
N ALA A 147 -7.38 -10.93 1.55
CA ALA A 147 -8.48 -10.47 0.70
C ALA A 147 -8.05 -9.35 -0.25
N GLY A 148 -7.24 -8.41 0.24
CA GLY A 148 -6.69 -7.32 -0.58
C GLY A 148 -5.85 -7.84 -1.76
N TYR A 149 -4.92 -8.74 -1.48
CA TYR A 149 -4.09 -9.35 -2.53
C TYR A 149 -4.85 -10.29 -3.44
N ALA A 150 -5.82 -11.05 -2.92
CA ALA A 150 -6.69 -11.90 -3.72
C ALA A 150 -7.51 -11.07 -4.72
N LEU A 151 -8.06 -9.95 -4.26
CA LEU A 151 -8.79 -9.02 -5.12
C LEU A 151 -7.88 -8.40 -6.19
N GLU A 152 -6.67 -7.96 -5.81
CA GLU A 152 -5.69 -7.44 -6.77
C GLU A 152 -5.35 -8.47 -7.83
N TRP A 153 -5.11 -9.72 -7.41
CA TRP A 153 -4.85 -10.82 -8.34
C TRP A 153 -6.04 -11.07 -9.28
N ALA A 154 -7.27 -11.10 -8.76
CA ALA A 154 -8.47 -11.29 -9.55
C ALA A 154 -8.71 -10.16 -10.57
N VAL A 155 -8.48 -8.91 -10.16
CA VAL A 155 -8.57 -7.74 -11.04
C VAL A 155 -7.48 -7.80 -12.11
N ALA A 156 -6.24 -8.10 -11.74
CA ALA A 156 -5.13 -8.23 -12.66
C ALA A 156 -5.36 -9.34 -13.69
N ALA A 157 -5.91 -10.48 -13.28
CA ALA A 157 -6.24 -11.60 -14.15
C ALA A 157 -7.31 -11.24 -15.19
N ARG A 158 -8.30 -10.40 -14.82
CA ARG A 158 -9.40 -10.01 -15.71
C ARG A 158 -9.07 -8.82 -16.60
N THR A 159 -8.29 -7.87 -16.11
CA THR A 159 -8.07 -6.59 -16.79
C THR A 159 -6.66 -6.39 -17.32
N GLY A 160 -5.73 -7.27 -16.94
CA GLY A 160 -4.28 -7.11 -17.21
C GLY A 160 -3.65 -5.95 -16.44
N ARG A 161 -4.36 -5.32 -15.50
CA ARG A 161 -3.90 -4.14 -14.74
C ARG A 161 -3.99 -4.39 -13.24
N ARG A 162 -3.00 -3.91 -12.49
CA ARG A 162 -2.98 -3.97 -11.02
C ARG A 162 -3.52 -2.71 -10.34
N ALA A 163 -3.62 -1.61 -11.08
CA ALA A 163 -4.14 -0.35 -10.58
C ALA A 163 -5.51 -0.03 -11.15
N LEU A 164 -6.38 0.51 -10.31
CA LEU A 164 -7.68 1.06 -10.71
C LEU A 164 -7.44 2.43 -11.37
N ARG A 165 -7.91 2.57 -12.61
CA ARG A 165 -7.91 3.86 -13.34
C ARG A 165 -9.31 4.40 -13.43
#